data_4b32138ad2ad6dcb00b7fdcf8f53f626
#
_entry.id   4b32138ad2ad6dcb00b7fdcf8f53f626
#
_cell.length_a   1.000
_cell.length_b   1.000
_cell.length_c   1.000
_cell.angle_alpha   90.00
_cell.angle_beta   90.00
_cell.angle_gamma   90.00
#
_symmetry.space_group_name_H-M   'P 1'
#
loop_
_entity.id
_entity.type
_entity.pdbx_description
1 polymer ?
#
loop_
_entity_poly.entity_id
_entity_poly.type
_entity_poly.pdbx_seq_one_letter_code
_entity_poly.pdbx_strand_id
1 'polypeptide(L)'
;MVDVAHKPDTERIAVARGEVHMKKETLDLIRAGQIKKGDVLTIAQIAGITASKRTSDLIPLCHPLPLTKVDVDLALDDALPGVAITATAKTIGKTGVEMEALTAVSIAALTVYDMAKAVEKTMRIQNIRLIEKRGGQSGDVINE
;
A
#
# COMPACT_ATOMS: atom_id res chain seq x y z
N MET A 1 16.02 -4.60 16.51
CA MET A 1 14.58 -4.83 16.73
C MET A 1 14.28 -4.58 18.21
N VAL A 2 13.28 -3.77 18.48
CA VAL A 2 12.94 -3.38 19.85
C VAL A 2 12.10 -4.46 20.52
N ASP A 3 12.36 -4.75 21.79
CA ASP A 3 11.56 -5.71 22.55
C ASP A 3 10.18 -5.14 22.86
N VAL A 4 9.12 -5.85 22.45
CA VAL A 4 7.72 -5.46 22.68
C VAL A 4 6.97 -6.46 23.57
N ALA A 5 7.69 -7.38 24.23
CA ALA A 5 7.08 -8.46 25.04
C ALA A 5 6.19 -7.91 26.17
N HIS A 6 6.51 -6.72 26.69
CA HIS A 6 5.76 -6.06 27.77
C HIS A 6 4.48 -5.35 27.30
N LYS A 7 4.30 -5.16 26.01
CA LYS A 7 3.12 -4.47 25.47
C LYS A 7 1.92 -5.40 25.41
N PRO A 8 0.72 -4.92 25.69
CA PRO A 8 -0.50 -5.71 25.54
C PRO A 8 -0.84 -5.93 24.06
N ASP A 9 -1.54 -7.03 23.78
CA ASP A 9 -2.15 -7.26 22.49
C ASP A 9 -3.39 -6.36 22.39
N THR A 10 -3.37 -5.43 21.46
CA THR A 10 -4.48 -4.51 21.20
C THR A 10 -4.82 -4.49 19.72
N GLU A 11 -6.07 -4.14 19.40
CA GLU A 11 -6.47 -3.91 18.02
C GLU A 11 -5.72 -2.69 17.48
N ARG A 12 -5.16 -2.83 16.29
CA ARG A 12 -4.40 -1.78 15.63
C ARG A 12 -4.81 -1.69 14.17
N ILE A 13 -4.98 -0.46 13.71
CA ILE A 13 -5.38 -0.15 12.34
C ILE A 13 -4.42 0.90 11.82
N ALA A 14 -4.00 0.74 10.57
CA ALA A 14 -3.25 1.78 9.85
C ALA A 14 -3.77 1.92 8.44
N VAL A 15 -3.82 3.15 7.97
CA VAL A 15 -4.18 3.49 6.59
C VAL A 15 -3.03 4.26 5.97
N ALA A 16 -2.59 3.82 4.80
CA ALA A 16 -1.57 4.50 4.00
C ALA A 16 -2.13 4.80 2.61
N ARG A 17 -1.56 5.83 1.98
CA ARG A 17 -1.90 6.19 0.61
C ARG A 17 -0.66 6.45 -0.22
N GLY A 18 -0.84 6.38 -1.53
CA GLY A 18 0.18 6.73 -2.50
C GLY A 18 -0.42 6.90 -3.88
N GLU A 19 0.39 7.33 -4.84
CA GLU A 19 -0.07 7.65 -6.19
C GLU A 19 0.97 7.21 -7.21
N VAL A 20 0.48 6.82 -8.38
CA VAL A 20 1.31 6.66 -9.57
C VAL A 20 0.83 7.67 -10.61
N HIS A 21 1.65 8.68 -10.87
CA HIS A 21 1.35 9.71 -11.87
C HIS A 21 1.82 9.24 -13.24
N MET A 22 1.01 9.49 -14.26
CA MET A 22 1.27 9.05 -15.63
C MET A 22 0.66 10.01 -16.62
N LYS A 23 0.96 9.81 -17.89
CA LYS A 23 0.27 10.53 -18.96
C LYS A 23 -1.16 10.02 -19.10
N LYS A 24 -2.04 10.92 -19.56
CA LYS A 24 -3.46 10.56 -19.77
C LYS A 24 -3.61 9.38 -20.72
N GLU A 25 -2.79 9.29 -21.73
CA GLU A 25 -2.81 8.20 -22.72
C GLU A 25 -2.55 6.85 -22.04
N THR A 26 -1.63 6.80 -21.11
CA THR A 26 -1.34 5.58 -20.33
C THR A 26 -2.50 5.21 -19.43
N LEU A 27 -3.09 6.20 -18.76
CA LEU A 27 -4.27 5.99 -17.93
C LEU A 27 -5.45 5.45 -18.74
N ASP A 28 -5.66 5.98 -19.95
CA ASP A 28 -6.72 5.52 -20.84
C ASP A 28 -6.51 4.07 -21.28
N LEU A 29 -5.27 3.64 -21.54
CA LEU A 29 -4.94 2.26 -21.85
C LEU A 29 -5.24 1.32 -20.67
N ILE A 30 -4.93 1.73 -19.46
CA ILE A 30 -5.25 0.96 -18.25
C ILE A 30 -6.77 0.83 -18.11
N ARG A 31 -7.49 1.94 -18.27
CA ARG A 31 -8.96 1.97 -18.17
C ARG A 31 -9.61 1.06 -19.20
N ALA A 32 -9.09 1.02 -20.41
CA ALA A 32 -9.62 0.21 -21.50
C ALA A 32 -9.20 -1.26 -21.42
N GLY A 33 -8.37 -1.64 -20.44
CA GLY A 33 -7.89 -3.01 -20.32
C GLY A 33 -6.94 -3.43 -21.44
N GLN A 34 -6.17 -2.48 -22.00
CA GLN A 34 -5.30 -2.72 -23.16
C GLN A 34 -3.81 -2.80 -22.80
N ILE A 35 -3.48 -2.98 -21.54
CA ILE A 35 -2.10 -3.23 -21.12
C ILE A 35 -1.76 -4.71 -21.38
N LYS A 36 -0.66 -4.95 -22.07
CA LYS A 36 -0.26 -6.30 -22.52
C LYS A 36 -0.11 -7.31 -21.38
N LYS A 37 0.40 -6.87 -20.22
CA LYS A 37 0.61 -7.75 -19.05
C LYS A 37 -0.67 -8.14 -18.33
N GLY A 38 -1.81 -7.49 -18.63
CA GLY A 38 -3.10 -7.86 -18.09
C GLY A 38 -3.79 -6.77 -17.30
N ASP A 39 -4.61 -7.16 -16.35
CA ASP A 39 -5.40 -6.25 -15.51
C ASP A 39 -4.51 -5.59 -14.44
N VAL A 40 -4.14 -4.34 -14.69
CA VAL A 40 -3.19 -3.61 -13.84
C VAL A 40 -3.71 -3.46 -12.42
N LEU A 41 -4.94 -3.03 -12.24
CA LEU A 41 -5.47 -2.74 -10.91
C LEU A 41 -5.63 -4.02 -10.07
N THR A 42 -6.12 -5.09 -10.67
CA THR A 42 -6.29 -6.35 -9.95
C THR A 42 -4.95 -6.96 -9.55
N ILE A 43 -3.98 -6.99 -10.46
CA ILE A 43 -2.67 -7.57 -10.17
C ILE A 43 -1.95 -6.74 -9.11
N ALA A 44 -2.01 -5.41 -9.21
CA ALA A 44 -1.42 -4.52 -8.20
C ALA A 44 -2.08 -4.67 -6.83
N GLN A 45 -3.38 -4.85 -6.78
CA GLN A 45 -4.11 -5.12 -5.54
C GLN A 45 -3.59 -6.39 -4.86
N ILE A 46 -3.51 -7.48 -5.61
CA ILE A 46 -3.00 -8.77 -5.09
C ILE A 46 -1.56 -8.64 -4.64
N ALA A 47 -0.73 -7.94 -5.41
CA ALA A 47 0.68 -7.72 -5.05
C ALA A 47 0.81 -6.95 -3.73
N GLY A 48 0.01 -5.91 -3.53
CA GLY A 48 0.00 -5.14 -2.30
C GLY A 48 -0.44 -5.97 -1.09
N ILE A 49 -1.48 -6.77 -1.24
CA ILE A 49 -1.95 -7.68 -0.16
C ILE A 49 -0.85 -8.69 0.19
N THR A 50 -0.25 -9.31 -0.81
CA THR A 50 0.84 -10.28 -0.61
C THR A 50 2.03 -9.63 0.08
N ALA A 51 2.42 -8.44 -0.34
CA ALA A 51 3.55 -7.72 0.22
C ALA A 51 3.33 -7.34 1.69
N SER A 52 2.12 -6.94 2.06
CA SER A 52 1.79 -6.62 3.46
C SER A 52 2.07 -7.79 4.40
N LYS A 53 1.82 -9.02 3.93
CA LYS A 53 2.07 -10.25 4.69
C LYS A 53 3.55 -10.61 4.78
N ARG A 54 4.41 -9.93 4.01
CA ARG A 54 5.85 -10.16 3.96
C ARG A 54 6.67 -8.96 4.43
N THR A 55 6.04 -8.04 5.11
CA THR A 55 6.69 -6.79 5.53
C THR A 55 7.94 -7.07 6.36
N SER A 56 7.87 -7.98 7.32
CA SER A 56 9.02 -8.32 8.17
C SER A 56 10.17 -8.98 7.39
N ASP A 57 9.90 -9.60 6.26
CA ASP A 57 10.94 -10.15 5.39
C ASP A 57 11.68 -9.05 4.61
N LEU A 58 11.03 -7.91 4.40
CA LEU A 58 11.55 -6.80 3.59
C LEU A 58 12.18 -5.70 4.45
N ILE A 59 11.63 -5.46 5.63
CA ILE A 59 12.07 -4.39 6.55
C ILE A 59 12.76 -5.05 7.74
N PRO A 60 14.10 -4.94 7.84
CA PRO A 60 14.91 -5.80 8.71
C PRO A 60 14.54 -5.79 10.19
N LEU A 61 14.16 -4.63 10.73
CA LEU A 61 13.91 -4.48 12.17
C LEU A 61 12.42 -4.43 12.50
N CYS A 62 11.57 -4.82 11.54
CA CYS A 62 10.12 -4.86 11.72
C CYS A 62 9.69 -6.21 12.27
N HIS A 63 8.79 -6.20 13.25
CA HIS A 63 8.26 -7.42 13.85
C HIS A 63 7.30 -8.14 12.89
N PRO A 64 7.32 -9.48 12.81
CA PRO A 64 6.27 -10.21 12.10
C PRO A 64 4.95 -10.10 12.88
N LEU A 65 3.87 -9.76 12.16
CA LEU A 65 2.55 -9.56 12.75
C LEU A 65 1.50 -10.44 12.07
N PRO A 66 0.56 -11.01 12.84
CA PRO A 66 -0.60 -11.69 12.27
C PRO A 66 -1.63 -10.65 11.84
N LEU A 67 -1.79 -10.47 10.53
CA LEU A 67 -2.79 -9.54 10.00
C LEU A 67 -4.18 -10.18 10.05
N THR A 68 -5.16 -9.44 10.57
CA THR A 68 -6.54 -9.89 10.59
C THR A 68 -7.31 -9.41 9.37
N LYS A 69 -6.87 -8.31 8.76
CA LYS A 69 -7.45 -7.79 7.52
C LYS A 69 -6.44 -6.92 6.77
N VAL A 70 -6.46 -7.02 5.46
CA VAL A 70 -5.74 -6.10 4.56
C VAL A 70 -6.67 -5.77 3.40
N ASP A 71 -6.91 -4.48 3.17
CA ASP A 71 -7.59 -3.96 1.99
C ASP A 71 -6.61 -3.11 1.19
N VAL A 72 -6.55 -3.33 -0.10
CA VAL A 72 -5.79 -2.49 -1.03
C VAL A 72 -6.73 -2.05 -2.14
N ASP A 73 -7.01 -0.77 -2.18
CA ASP A 73 -7.91 -0.17 -3.17
C ASP A 73 -7.13 0.68 -4.14
N LEU A 74 -7.34 0.46 -5.43
CA LEU A 74 -6.76 1.27 -6.49
C LEU A 74 -7.87 1.90 -7.30
N ALA A 75 -7.76 3.20 -7.53
CA ALA A 75 -8.73 3.97 -8.30
C ALA A 75 -8.02 4.76 -9.39
N LEU A 76 -8.60 4.74 -10.60
CA LEU A 76 -8.18 5.62 -11.68
C LEU A 76 -8.62 7.04 -11.36
N ASP A 77 -7.70 7.99 -11.47
CA ASP A 77 -7.93 9.39 -11.15
C ASP A 77 -7.46 10.26 -12.31
N ASP A 78 -8.43 10.88 -12.99
CA ASP A 78 -8.14 11.73 -14.15
C ASP A 78 -7.46 13.05 -13.77
N ALA A 79 -7.59 13.48 -12.53
CA ALA A 79 -7.01 14.75 -12.07
C ALA A 79 -5.51 14.63 -11.80
N LEU A 80 -5.01 13.45 -11.42
CA LEU A 80 -3.58 13.25 -11.22
C LEU A 80 -2.79 13.54 -12.52
N PRO A 81 -3.07 13.02 -13.71
CA PRO A 81 -3.70 11.74 -14.04
C PRO A 81 -2.88 10.56 -13.54
N GLY A 82 -3.54 9.51 -13.14
CA GLY A 82 -2.85 8.34 -12.63
C GLY A 82 -3.73 7.41 -11.80
N VAL A 83 -3.07 6.64 -10.94
CA VAL A 83 -3.71 5.68 -10.06
C VAL A 83 -3.52 6.12 -8.62
N ALA A 84 -4.62 6.27 -7.89
CA ALA A 84 -4.62 6.53 -6.45
C ALA A 84 -4.74 5.19 -5.70
N ILE A 85 -3.91 4.99 -4.69
CA ILE A 85 -3.82 3.74 -3.94
C ILE A 85 -4.06 4.03 -2.48
N THR A 86 -4.94 3.23 -1.85
CA THR A 86 -5.19 3.27 -0.40
C THR A 86 -5.09 1.86 0.15
N ALA A 87 -4.30 1.67 1.20
CA ALA A 87 -4.20 0.39 1.88
C ALA A 87 -4.58 0.55 3.35
N THR A 88 -5.38 -0.39 3.84
CA THR A 88 -5.75 -0.49 5.25
C THR A 88 -5.28 -1.84 5.78
N ALA A 89 -4.54 -1.84 6.88
CA ALA A 89 -4.10 -3.05 7.54
C ALA A 89 -4.60 -3.07 8.99
N LYS A 90 -4.98 -4.25 9.46
CA LYS A 90 -5.45 -4.48 10.82
C LYS A 90 -4.76 -5.68 11.44
N THR A 91 -4.47 -5.56 12.73
CA THR A 91 -3.96 -6.67 13.55
C THR A 91 -4.46 -6.55 14.98
N ILE A 92 -4.35 -7.65 15.72
CA ILE A 92 -4.38 -7.66 17.17
C ILE A 92 -2.98 -8.08 17.60
N GLY A 93 -2.20 -7.14 18.13
CA GLY A 93 -0.80 -7.40 18.39
C GLY A 93 -0.14 -6.35 19.28
N LYS A 94 1.17 -6.52 19.46
CA LYS A 94 1.98 -5.73 20.40
C LYS A 94 2.58 -4.48 19.81
N THR A 95 2.53 -4.32 18.50
CA THR A 95 3.05 -3.14 17.80
C THR A 95 2.12 -2.76 16.65
N GLY A 96 2.27 -1.55 16.12
CA GLY A 96 1.41 -1.02 15.08
C GLY A 96 1.63 -1.69 13.72
N VAL A 97 0.71 -1.45 12.80
CA VAL A 97 0.69 -2.02 11.45
C VAL A 97 0.96 -0.99 10.36
N GLU A 98 1.61 0.12 10.71
CA GLU A 98 1.92 1.19 9.75
C GLU A 98 2.78 0.66 8.61
N MET A 99 3.79 -0.16 8.92
CA MET A 99 4.70 -0.67 7.92
C MET A 99 4.01 -1.62 6.94
N GLU A 100 3.05 -2.40 7.41
CA GLU A 100 2.27 -3.29 6.57
C GLU A 100 1.41 -2.51 5.58
N ALA A 101 0.78 -1.44 6.03
CA ALA A 101 -0.01 -0.57 5.16
C ALA A 101 0.88 0.18 4.15
N LEU A 102 2.01 0.73 4.60
CA LEU A 102 2.97 1.43 3.73
C LEU A 102 3.62 0.49 2.71
N THR A 103 3.95 -0.73 3.11
CA THR A 103 4.51 -1.75 2.20
C THR A 103 3.48 -2.14 1.14
N ALA A 104 2.22 -2.32 1.53
CA ALA A 104 1.15 -2.64 0.60
C ALA A 104 1.02 -1.57 -0.49
N VAL A 105 0.96 -0.30 -0.11
CA VAL A 105 0.88 0.82 -1.07
C VAL A 105 2.11 0.85 -1.98
N SER A 106 3.30 0.69 -1.40
CA SER A 106 4.56 0.79 -2.14
C SER A 106 4.67 -0.30 -3.21
N ILE A 107 4.34 -1.54 -2.87
CA ILE A 107 4.43 -2.66 -3.82
C ILE A 107 3.29 -2.62 -4.84
N ALA A 108 2.09 -2.19 -4.44
CA ALA A 108 1.02 -1.95 -5.40
C ALA A 108 1.44 -0.90 -6.45
N ALA A 109 2.05 0.20 -6.00
CA ALA A 109 2.54 1.24 -6.90
C ALA A 109 3.65 0.74 -7.83
N LEU A 110 4.61 -0.01 -7.30
CA LEU A 110 5.66 -0.64 -8.12
C LEU A 110 5.08 -1.60 -9.15
N THR A 111 4.02 -2.32 -8.80
CA THR A 111 3.36 -3.25 -9.71
C THR A 111 2.65 -2.51 -10.84
N VAL A 112 1.96 -1.40 -10.54
CA VAL A 112 1.40 -0.53 -11.58
C VAL A 112 2.50 -0.07 -12.54
N TYR A 113 3.62 0.41 -12.00
CA TYR A 113 4.76 0.84 -12.81
C TYR A 113 5.28 -0.30 -13.69
N ASP A 114 5.55 -1.45 -13.11
CA ASP A 114 6.08 -2.60 -13.85
C ASP A 114 5.15 -3.02 -14.98
N MET A 115 3.85 -3.05 -14.72
CA MET A 115 2.89 -3.52 -15.71
C MET A 115 2.71 -2.55 -16.88
N ALA A 116 2.83 -1.25 -16.63
CA ALA A 116 2.60 -0.22 -17.65
C ALA A 116 3.89 0.36 -18.26
N LYS A 117 5.07 0.03 -17.73
CA LYS A 117 6.34 0.65 -18.16
C LYS A 117 6.68 0.45 -19.63
N ALA A 118 6.13 -0.58 -20.28
CA ALA A 118 6.34 -0.79 -21.71
C ALA A 118 5.75 0.33 -22.56
N VAL A 119 4.69 1.00 -22.09
CA VAL A 119 4.04 2.12 -22.77
C VAL A 119 4.48 3.48 -22.26
N GLU A 120 4.95 3.56 -21.01
CA GLU A 120 5.46 4.80 -20.44
C GLU A 120 6.48 4.53 -19.33
N LYS A 121 7.70 5.03 -19.49
CA LYS A 121 8.74 4.90 -18.45
C LYS A 121 8.84 6.13 -17.53
N THR A 122 8.14 7.19 -17.86
CA THR A 122 8.18 8.45 -17.10
C THR A 122 7.20 8.52 -15.94
N MET A 123 6.47 7.46 -15.67
CA MET A 123 5.55 7.41 -14.53
C MET A 123 6.31 7.68 -13.23
N ARG A 124 5.65 8.35 -12.30
CA ARG A 124 6.22 8.68 -11.00
C ARG A 124 5.39 8.10 -9.88
N ILE A 125 6.05 7.37 -8.99
CA ILE A 125 5.47 6.93 -7.73
C ILE A 125 5.68 8.07 -6.74
N GLN A 126 4.59 8.60 -6.21
CA GLN A 126 4.63 9.80 -5.38
C GLN A 126 3.72 9.66 -4.17
N ASN A 127 3.99 10.50 -3.17
CA ASN A 127 3.07 10.76 -2.08
C ASN A 127 2.72 9.54 -1.24
N ILE A 128 3.65 8.61 -1.08
CA ILE A 128 3.47 7.47 -0.17
C ILE A 128 3.58 8.00 1.26
N ARG A 129 2.51 7.85 2.04
CA ARG A 129 2.45 8.40 3.40
C ARG A 129 1.43 7.66 4.25
N LEU A 130 1.62 7.78 5.56
CA LEU A 130 0.65 7.30 6.54
C LEU A 130 -0.49 8.32 6.66
N ILE A 131 -1.72 7.86 6.53
CA ILE A 131 -2.92 8.69 6.66
C ILE A 131 -3.44 8.67 8.09
N GLU A 132 -3.59 7.47 8.66
CA GLU A 132 -4.03 7.34 10.03
C GLU A 132 -3.48 6.06 10.66
N LYS A 133 -3.39 6.11 11.97
CA LYS A 133 -3.03 5.00 12.83
C LYS A 133 -3.92 5.05 14.06
N ARG A 134 -4.51 3.91 14.41
CA ARG A 134 -5.35 3.78 15.59
C ARG A 134 -4.89 2.61 16.44
N GLY A 135 -5.06 2.80 17.76
CA GLY A 135 -4.68 1.81 18.77
C GLY A 135 -3.25 1.94 19.25
N GLY A 136 -2.95 1.22 20.34
CA GLY A 136 -1.65 1.23 21.01
C GLY A 136 -1.48 2.33 22.04
N GLN A 137 -0.32 2.29 22.73
CA GLN A 137 -0.02 3.22 23.82
C GLN A 137 0.23 4.65 23.34
N SER A 138 0.70 4.83 22.11
CA SER A 138 0.95 6.14 21.52
C SER A 138 -0.34 6.90 21.16
N GLY A 139 -1.48 6.24 21.25
CA GLY A 139 -2.77 6.81 20.86
C GLY A 139 -2.98 6.88 19.35
N ASP A 140 -4.05 7.54 18.96
CA ASP A 140 -4.43 7.66 17.55
C ASP A 140 -3.68 8.82 16.88
N VAL A 141 -3.25 8.59 15.63
CA VAL A 141 -2.63 9.61 14.78
C VAL A 141 -3.46 9.72 13.52
N ILE A 142 -3.89 10.93 13.18
CA ILE A 142 -4.66 11.21 11.97
C ILE A 142 -3.97 12.35 11.25
N ASN A 143 -3.37 12.03 10.08
CA ASN A 143 -2.57 12.98 9.31
C ASN A 143 -3.39 13.64 8.17
N GLU A 144 -4.48 13.01 7.77
CA GLU A 144 -5.38 13.54 6.73
C GLU A 144 -6.84 13.24 7.03
#